data_79eaeb51d1001c17a6eea4c96ca9d1d2
#
_entry.id   79eaeb51d1001c17a6eea4c96ca9d1d2
#
_cell.length_a   1.000
_cell.length_b   1.000
_cell.length_c   1.000
_cell.angle_alpha   90.00
_cell.angle_beta   90.00
_cell.angle_gamma   90.00
#
_symmetry.space_group_name_H-M   'P 1'
#
loop_
_entity.id
_entity.type
_entity.pdbx_description
1 polymer ?
#
loop_
_entity_poly.entity_id
_entity_poly.type
_entity_poly.pdbx_seq_one_letter_code
_entity_poly.pdbx_strand_id
1 'polypeptide(L)'
;MYNTNAHSSAELPTTRQLLRSTLIAAVSAVVLLYTVVLPAEYGVDPTGIGKTLGLTEMGEIKTRLVKEAAEDAAATPNAPPAAANPAVSSATNAPTALAAPVANGPNWRDEMSFTLTPGQGTEIKLKMKEGEKALYAWSVQGGVVNFDTHGDGAGRSISYEKGRGVASDDGELIAAFTGNHGWFWRNRGQADVTVVLKTGGDYSDMKRVK
;
A
#
# COMPACT_ATOMS: atom_id res chain seq x y z
N MET A 1 -7.10 27.46 -69.06
CA MET A 1 -7.20 26.07 -68.63
C MET A 1 -7.63 26.11 -67.16
N TYR A 2 -8.91 25.93 -66.86
CA TYR A 2 -9.44 25.82 -65.53
C TYR A 2 -9.40 24.33 -65.13
N ASN A 3 -8.64 24.05 -64.08
CA ASN A 3 -8.51 22.71 -63.53
C ASN A 3 -9.63 22.51 -62.49
N THR A 4 -10.76 21.98 -62.90
CA THR A 4 -11.85 21.57 -62.04
C THR A 4 -11.50 20.20 -61.44
N ASN A 5 -10.73 20.21 -60.37
CA ASN A 5 -10.70 19.06 -59.46
C ASN A 5 -12.08 18.95 -58.82
N ALA A 6 -12.95 18.16 -59.46
CA ALA A 6 -14.16 17.70 -58.81
C ALA A 6 -13.77 16.93 -57.56
N HIS A 7 -13.98 17.54 -56.40
CA HIS A 7 -13.96 16.81 -55.15
C HIS A 7 -15.00 15.70 -55.27
N SER A 8 -14.52 14.44 -55.32
CA SER A 8 -15.40 13.29 -55.21
C SER A 8 -16.23 13.50 -53.95
N SER A 9 -17.54 13.67 -54.12
CA SER A 9 -18.49 13.70 -53.02
C SER A 9 -18.31 12.40 -52.26
N ALA A 10 -17.69 12.48 -51.07
CA ALA A 10 -17.61 11.34 -50.18
C ALA A 10 -19.04 10.85 -49.96
N GLU A 11 -19.34 9.63 -50.43
CA GLU A 11 -20.65 9.04 -50.22
C GLU A 11 -20.97 9.05 -48.73
N LEU A 12 -21.95 9.85 -48.37
CA LEU A 12 -22.43 9.93 -46.98
C LEU A 12 -22.96 8.54 -46.58
N PRO A 13 -22.60 8.02 -45.42
CA PRO A 13 -23.05 6.72 -44.98
C PRO A 13 -24.56 6.68 -44.84
N THR A 14 -25.16 5.60 -45.35
CA THR A 14 -26.61 5.41 -45.23
C THR A 14 -27.06 5.26 -43.79
N THR A 15 -28.29 5.66 -43.46
CA THR A 15 -28.91 5.52 -42.14
C THR A 15 -28.76 4.09 -41.58
N ARG A 16 -28.85 3.10 -42.45
CA ARG A 16 -28.69 1.68 -42.06
C ARG A 16 -27.25 1.35 -41.67
N GLN A 17 -26.27 1.93 -42.34
CA GLN A 17 -24.85 1.77 -41.97
C GLN A 17 -24.54 2.47 -40.65
N LEU A 18 -25.09 3.67 -40.45
CA LEU A 18 -24.94 4.40 -39.17
C LEU A 18 -25.57 3.63 -38.01
N LEU A 19 -26.80 3.13 -38.17
CA LEU A 19 -27.44 2.30 -37.16
C LEU A 19 -26.67 1.03 -36.83
N ARG A 20 -26.12 0.34 -37.84
CA ARG A 20 -25.30 -0.85 -37.62
C ARG A 20 -24.00 -0.53 -36.90
N SER A 21 -23.29 0.52 -37.30
CA SER A 21 -22.04 0.94 -36.61
C SER A 21 -22.29 1.37 -35.18
N THR A 22 -23.38 2.09 -34.93
CA THR A 22 -23.77 2.49 -33.55
C THR A 22 -24.11 1.27 -32.70
N LEU A 23 -24.83 0.29 -33.24
CA LEU A 23 -25.15 -0.92 -32.49
C LEU A 23 -23.88 -1.74 -32.18
N ILE A 24 -22.98 -1.90 -33.11
CA ILE A 24 -21.70 -2.58 -32.93
C ILE A 24 -20.88 -1.86 -31.87
N ALA A 25 -20.80 -0.53 -31.96
CA ALA A 25 -20.08 0.28 -30.96
C ALA A 25 -20.68 0.13 -29.54
N ALA A 26 -22.01 0.15 -29.43
CA ALA A 26 -22.70 -0.03 -28.15
C ALA A 26 -22.44 -1.42 -27.55
N VAL A 27 -22.53 -2.48 -28.36
CA VAL A 27 -22.22 -3.85 -27.91
C VAL A 27 -20.76 -3.96 -27.50
N SER A 28 -19.83 -3.42 -28.30
CA SER A 28 -18.40 -3.43 -27.96
C SER A 28 -18.10 -2.67 -26.65
N ALA A 29 -18.76 -1.53 -26.44
CA ALA A 29 -18.61 -0.76 -25.19
C ALA A 29 -19.10 -1.55 -23.97
N VAL A 30 -20.22 -2.25 -24.09
CA VAL A 30 -20.74 -3.11 -23.00
C VAL A 30 -19.77 -4.27 -22.73
N VAL A 31 -19.26 -4.93 -23.76
CA VAL A 31 -18.27 -6.01 -23.59
C VAL A 31 -17.04 -5.49 -22.88
N LEU A 32 -16.45 -4.38 -23.32
CA LEU A 32 -15.28 -3.77 -22.67
C LEU A 32 -15.56 -3.33 -21.24
N LEU A 33 -16.75 -2.82 -20.95
CA LEU A 33 -17.16 -2.44 -19.60
C LEU A 33 -17.08 -3.65 -18.66
N TYR A 34 -17.67 -4.78 -19.05
CA TYR A 34 -17.73 -5.98 -18.20
C TYR A 34 -16.42 -6.77 -18.14
N THR A 35 -15.61 -6.77 -19.22
CA THR A 35 -14.38 -7.58 -19.27
C THR A 35 -13.13 -6.82 -18.82
N VAL A 36 -13.12 -5.49 -18.96
CA VAL A 36 -11.91 -4.68 -18.69
C VAL A 36 -12.18 -3.64 -17.61
N VAL A 37 -13.20 -2.77 -17.80
CA VAL A 37 -13.38 -1.60 -16.93
C VAL A 37 -13.80 -2.01 -15.52
N LEU A 38 -14.82 -2.87 -15.39
CA LEU A 38 -15.27 -3.31 -14.05
C LEU A 38 -14.18 -4.05 -13.26
N PRO A 39 -13.43 -5.01 -13.86
CA PRO A 39 -12.32 -5.62 -13.14
C PRO A 39 -11.21 -4.63 -12.80
N ALA A 40 -10.80 -3.76 -13.72
CA ALA A 40 -9.67 -2.85 -13.52
C ALA A 40 -9.96 -1.68 -12.56
N GLU A 41 -11.20 -1.21 -12.50
CA GLU A 41 -11.56 -0.06 -11.66
C GLU A 41 -12.18 -0.46 -10.31
N TYR A 42 -12.97 -1.52 -10.29
CA TYR A 42 -13.77 -1.89 -9.12
C TYR A 42 -13.42 -3.27 -8.54
N GLY A 43 -12.53 -4.04 -9.18
CA GLY A 43 -12.22 -5.42 -8.76
C GLY A 43 -13.38 -6.41 -8.97
N VAL A 44 -14.43 -6.01 -9.72
CA VAL A 44 -15.62 -6.84 -9.99
C VAL A 44 -15.46 -7.52 -11.33
N ASP A 45 -15.32 -8.84 -11.32
CA ASP A 45 -15.09 -9.64 -12.54
C ASP A 45 -16.19 -10.70 -12.73
N PRO A 46 -17.33 -10.33 -13.35
CA PRO A 46 -18.42 -11.27 -13.60
C PRO A 46 -18.08 -12.30 -14.70
N THR A 47 -17.06 -12.06 -15.51
CA THR A 47 -16.67 -12.90 -16.64
C THR A 47 -15.49 -13.82 -16.37
N GLY A 48 -14.71 -13.56 -15.31
CA GLY A 48 -13.44 -14.24 -15.01
C GLY A 48 -12.26 -13.83 -15.90
N ILE A 49 -12.49 -13.00 -16.92
CA ILE A 49 -11.45 -12.53 -17.84
C ILE A 49 -10.50 -11.56 -17.16
N GLY A 50 -11.04 -10.68 -16.31
CA GLY A 50 -10.26 -9.71 -15.55
C GLY A 50 -9.23 -10.37 -14.63
N LYS A 51 -9.58 -11.47 -13.99
CA LYS A 51 -8.69 -12.27 -13.16
C LYS A 51 -7.55 -12.90 -13.97
N THR A 52 -7.88 -13.44 -15.14
CA THR A 52 -6.89 -14.03 -16.06
C THR A 52 -5.88 -12.99 -16.57
N LEU A 53 -6.31 -11.75 -16.72
CA LEU A 53 -5.48 -10.62 -17.18
C LEU A 53 -4.82 -9.83 -16.02
N GLY A 54 -5.03 -10.22 -14.75
CA GLY A 54 -4.51 -9.50 -13.57
C GLY A 54 -5.21 -8.16 -13.29
N LEU A 55 -6.31 -7.84 -13.98
CA LEU A 55 -7.03 -6.57 -13.85
C LEU A 55 -7.84 -6.49 -12.56
N THR A 56 -8.32 -7.61 -12.06
CA THR A 56 -9.12 -7.69 -10.83
C THR A 56 -8.30 -7.24 -9.62
N GLU A 57 -7.04 -7.69 -9.51
CA GLU A 57 -6.13 -7.29 -8.43
C GLU A 57 -5.87 -5.77 -8.44
N MET A 58 -5.73 -5.18 -9.64
CA MET A 58 -5.57 -3.74 -9.79
C MET A 58 -6.80 -2.96 -9.30
N GLY A 59 -8.00 -3.43 -9.64
CA GLY A 59 -9.26 -2.85 -9.19
C GLY A 59 -9.46 -2.96 -7.67
N GLU A 60 -9.09 -4.10 -7.08
CA GLU A 60 -9.12 -4.30 -5.63
C GLU A 60 -8.17 -3.34 -4.91
N ILE A 61 -6.95 -3.14 -5.43
CA ILE A 61 -5.99 -2.17 -4.88
C ILE A 61 -6.56 -0.75 -4.96
N LYS A 62 -7.14 -0.35 -6.10
CA LYS A 62 -7.75 0.98 -6.27
C LYS A 62 -8.90 1.22 -5.28
N THR A 63 -9.83 0.28 -5.18
CA THR A 63 -10.97 0.40 -4.25
C THR A 63 -10.52 0.45 -2.80
N ARG A 64 -9.49 -0.33 -2.43
CA ARG A 64 -8.87 -0.29 -1.11
C ARG A 64 -8.24 1.08 -0.81
N LEU A 65 -7.47 1.64 -1.75
CA LEU A 65 -6.85 2.96 -1.61
C LEU A 65 -7.90 4.08 -1.48
N VAL A 66 -8.97 4.03 -2.27
CA VAL A 66 -10.08 5.01 -2.19
C VAL A 66 -10.79 4.90 -0.84
N LYS A 67 -11.05 3.68 -0.36
CA LYS A 67 -11.65 3.46 0.95
C LYS A 67 -10.73 3.97 2.07
N GLU A 68 -9.44 3.66 2.01
CA GLU A 68 -8.43 4.13 2.96
C GLU A 68 -8.33 5.65 2.97
N ALA A 69 -8.33 6.30 1.79
CA ALA A 69 -8.32 7.75 1.67
C ALA A 69 -9.60 8.40 2.22
N ALA A 70 -10.76 7.77 2.01
CA ALA A 70 -12.03 8.25 2.56
C ALA A 70 -12.10 8.13 4.08
N GLU A 71 -11.58 7.02 4.63
CA GLU A 71 -11.47 6.81 6.06
C GLU A 71 -10.43 7.76 6.70
N ASP A 72 -9.31 8.05 6.02
CA ASP A 72 -8.33 9.05 6.45
C ASP A 72 -8.93 10.46 6.47
N ALA A 73 -9.73 10.81 5.47
CA ALA A 73 -10.45 12.10 5.42
C ALA A 73 -11.52 12.22 6.52
N ALA A 74 -12.18 11.11 6.87
CA ALA A 74 -13.18 11.08 7.93
C ALA A 74 -12.55 11.08 9.35
N ALA A 75 -11.32 10.58 9.47
CA ALA A 75 -10.58 10.54 10.74
C ALA A 75 -9.87 11.85 11.08
N THR A 76 -10.01 12.93 10.27
CA THR A 76 -9.52 14.26 10.59
C THR A 76 -10.63 15.07 11.28
N PRO A 77 -10.88 14.91 12.58
CA PRO A 77 -11.64 15.90 13.34
C PRO A 77 -10.65 17.03 13.64
N ASN A 78 -11.09 18.22 13.34
CA ASN A 78 -10.64 19.50 13.85
C ASN A 78 -9.98 19.37 15.25
N ALA A 79 -8.68 19.12 15.31
CA ALA A 79 -7.93 19.21 16.56
C ALA A 79 -7.54 20.67 16.76
N PRO A 80 -7.97 21.33 17.86
CA PRO A 80 -7.49 22.67 18.19
C PRO A 80 -5.98 22.63 18.43
N PRO A 81 -5.24 23.71 18.14
CA PRO A 81 -3.81 23.75 18.39
C PRO A 81 -3.56 23.65 19.91
N ALA A 82 -3.00 22.55 20.34
CA ALA A 82 -2.53 22.43 21.71
C ALA A 82 -1.34 23.36 21.91
N ALA A 83 -1.55 24.30 22.80
CA ALA A 83 -0.62 25.35 23.19
C ALA A 83 0.72 24.75 23.60
N ALA A 84 1.76 25.37 23.08
CA ALA A 84 3.13 25.21 23.54
C ALA A 84 3.24 25.53 25.03
N ASN A 85 3.87 24.66 25.77
CA ASN A 85 4.45 25.02 27.05
C ASN A 85 5.94 24.67 27.03
N PRO A 86 6.84 25.66 27.19
CA PRO A 86 8.26 25.41 27.28
C PRO A 86 8.64 25.14 28.73
N ALA A 87 9.16 24.00 29.03
CA ALA A 87 9.92 23.80 30.26
C ALA A 87 11.34 23.37 29.92
N VAL A 88 12.20 24.35 29.94
CA VAL A 88 13.65 24.22 30.04
C VAL A 88 14.00 23.49 31.33
N SER A 89 14.81 22.43 31.24
CA SER A 89 15.76 22.12 32.31
C SER A 89 17.03 21.53 31.70
N SER A 90 18.02 22.37 31.68
CA SER A 90 19.42 22.00 31.47
C SER A 90 19.92 21.16 32.60
N ALA A 91 20.53 20.01 32.34
CA ALA A 91 21.54 19.43 33.18
C ALA A 91 22.54 18.64 32.35
N THR A 92 23.68 19.24 32.20
CA THR A 92 24.98 18.70 31.80
C THR A 92 25.32 17.51 32.70
N ASN A 93 25.75 16.39 32.10
CA ASN A 93 26.97 15.67 32.54
C ASN A 93 27.23 14.46 31.60
N ALA A 94 28.41 14.46 31.03
CA ALA A 94 29.08 13.33 30.38
C ALA A 94 29.80 12.47 31.42
N PRO A 95 30.56 11.43 31.05
CA PRO A 95 30.13 10.09 30.63
C PRO A 95 30.53 9.08 31.72
N THR A 96 29.76 8.06 31.93
CA THR A 96 30.24 6.90 32.70
C THR A 96 30.00 5.64 31.87
N ALA A 97 31.09 5.02 31.54
CA ALA A 97 31.16 3.71 30.90
C ALA A 97 30.69 2.60 31.84
N LEU A 98 30.31 1.47 31.26
CA LEU A 98 30.15 0.15 31.85
C LEU A 98 28.86 -0.10 32.65
N ALA A 99 27.85 -0.60 31.94
CA ALA A 99 27.03 -1.67 32.47
C ALA A 99 26.90 -2.75 31.43
N ALA A 100 27.33 -3.94 31.78
CA ALA A 100 27.25 -5.16 31.00
C ALA A 100 25.81 -5.57 30.65
N PRO A 101 25.59 -6.42 29.62
CA PRO A 101 24.29 -6.68 29.07
C PRO A 101 23.41 -7.46 30.05
N VAL A 102 22.29 -6.94 30.43
CA VAL A 102 21.19 -7.76 30.92
C VAL A 102 20.60 -8.46 29.68
N ALA A 103 21.12 -9.65 29.45
CA ALA A 103 20.55 -10.61 28.52
C ALA A 103 19.19 -11.06 29.05
N ASN A 104 18.10 -10.54 28.49
CA ASN A 104 16.76 -11.16 28.46
C ASN A 104 15.76 -10.29 27.64
N GLY A 105 16.24 -9.62 26.59
CA GLY A 105 15.38 -9.08 25.54
C GLY A 105 15.21 -10.10 24.40
N PRO A 106 14.20 -9.93 23.53
CA PRO A 106 14.07 -10.77 22.33
C PRO A 106 15.39 -10.80 21.55
N ASN A 107 15.77 -11.98 21.07
CA ASN A 107 17.01 -12.15 20.31
C ASN A 107 16.80 -11.59 18.90
N TRP A 108 17.07 -10.28 18.72
CA TRP A 108 16.95 -9.61 17.43
C TRP A 108 18.00 -10.14 16.48
N ARG A 109 17.55 -10.55 15.27
CA ARG A 109 18.39 -11.09 14.22
C ARG A 109 18.77 -10.01 13.21
N ASP A 110 17.79 -9.21 12.83
CA ASP A 110 17.97 -8.16 11.81
C ASP A 110 17.39 -6.84 12.32
N GLU A 111 18.02 -5.73 11.89
CA GLU A 111 17.56 -4.36 12.16
C GLU A 111 17.62 -3.55 10.88
N MET A 112 16.55 -2.80 10.59
CA MET A 112 16.49 -1.92 9.42
C MET A 112 15.91 -0.56 9.83
N SER A 113 16.60 0.51 9.40
CA SER A 113 16.15 1.89 9.58
C SER A 113 15.94 2.57 8.23
N PHE A 114 14.86 3.36 8.12
CA PHE A 114 14.54 4.10 6.91
C PHE A 114 13.72 5.35 7.21
N THR A 115 13.94 6.40 6.41
CA THR A 115 13.18 7.66 6.50
C THR A 115 12.08 7.70 5.46
N LEU A 116 10.91 8.20 5.84
CA LEU A 116 9.75 8.44 4.99
C LEU A 116 9.44 9.92 4.99
N THR A 117 9.49 10.55 3.82
CA THR A 117 9.02 11.91 3.62
C THR A 117 7.48 11.96 3.65
N PRO A 118 6.85 13.15 3.80
CA PRO A 118 5.40 13.29 3.74
C PRO A 118 4.77 12.60 2.53
N GLY A 119 3.77 11.76 2.78
CA GLY A 119 3.07 10.95 1.76
C GLY A 119 3.79 9.69 1.31
N GLN A 120 5.07 9.52 1.66
CA GLN A 120 5.85 8.34 1.26
C GLN A 120 5.46 7.11 2.06
N GLY A 121 5.47 5.95 1.39
CA GLY A 121 5.34 4.63 2.02
C GLY A 121 6.47 3.70 1.63
N THR A 122 6.68 2.65 2.41
CA THR A 122 7.61 1.56 2.13
C THR A 122 7.14 0.27 2.76
N GLU A 123 7.62 -0.82 2.25
CA GLU A 123 7.25 -2.16 2.67
C GLU A 123 8.51 -2.99 2.98
N ILE A 124 8.47 -3.74 4.08
CA ILE A 124 9.48 -4.74 4.44
C ILE A 124 8.80 -6.09 4.50
N LYS A 125 9.36 -7.08 3.83
CA LYS A 125 8.86 -8.45 3.79
C LYS A 125 9.90 -9.43 4.32
N LEU A 126 9.40 -10.37 5.13
CA LEU A 126 10.08 -11.57 5.58
C LEU A 126 9.60 -12.74 4.73
N LYS A 127 10.52 -13.55 4.21
CA LYS A 127 10.18 -14.80 3.52
C LYS A 127 10.02 -15.90 4.55
N MET A 128 8.78 -16.38 4.74
CA MET A 128 8.39 -17.30 5.79
C MET A 128 7.66 -18.52 5.22
N LYS A 129 7.81 -19.67 5.87
CA LYS A 129 6.96 -20.85 5.66
C LYS A 129 5.74 -20.78 6.54
N GLU A 130 4.69 -21.48 6.15
CA GLU A 130 3.47 -21.59 6.95
C GLU A 130 3.78 -22.05 8.38
N GLY A 131 3.25 -21.34 9.38
CA GLY A 131 3.45 -21.59 10.79
C GLY A 131 4.75 -21.06 11.39
N GLU A 132 5.70 -20.58 10.58
CA GLU A 132 6.90 -19.89 11.11
C GLU A 132 6.52 -18.62 11.85
N LYS A 133 7.33 -18.27 12.87
CA LYS A 133 7.09 -17.18 13.79
C LYS A 133 8.25 -16.19 13.76
N ALA A 134 7.94 -14.93 13.49
CA ALA A 134 8.88 -13.83 13.60
C ALA A 134 8.48 -12.91 14.75
N LEU A 135 9.40 -12.63 15.66
CA LEU A 135 9.27 -11.55 16.64
C LEU A 135 9.62 -10.24 15.96
N TYR A 136 8.90 -9.18 16.31
CA TYR A 136 9.18 -7.86 15.77
C TYR A 136 8.99 -6.77 16.82
N ALA A 137 9.71 -5.67 16.61
CA ALA A 137 9.43 -4.39 17.24
C ALA A 137 9.82 -3.28 16.28
N TRP A 138 8.95 -2.29 16.11
CA TRP A 138 9.31 -1.11 15.35
C TRP A 138 8.91 0.16 16.11
N SER A 139 9.65 1.23 15.84
CA SER A 139 9.39 2.55 16.42
C SER A 139 9.62 3.64 15.39
N VAL A 140 8.92 4.77 15.58
CA VAL A 140 8.98 5.93 14.69
C VAL A 140 9.57 7.11 15.44
N GLN A 141 10.56 7.74 14.85
CA GLN A 141 11.15 8.98 15.34
C GLN A 141 10.66 10.15 14.47
N GLY A 142 10.30 11.25 15.11
CA GLY A 142 9.87 12.47 14.42
C GLY A 142 8.37 12.53 14.11
N GLY A 143 7.58 11.53 14.51
CA GLY A 143 6.14 11.55 14.30
C GLY A 143 5.48 10.19 14.44
N VAL A 144 4.45 9.95 13.63
CA VAL A 144 3.64 8.73 13.61
C VAL A 144 3.42 8.26 12.19
N VAL A 145 3.06 7.00 12.00
CA VAL A 145 2.77 6.39 10.70
C VAL A 145 1.44 5.64 10.70
N ASN A 146 0.87 5.46 9.52
CA ASN A 146 -0.12 4.41 9.31
C ASN A 146 0.63 3.14 8.92
N PHE A 147 0.17 1.97 9.40
CA PHE A 147 0.78 0.69 9.05
C PHE A 147 -0.26 -0.38 8.70
N ASP A 148 0.19 -1.38 7.95
CA ASP A 148 -0.56 -2.59 7.60
C ASP A 148 0.40 -3.79 7.68
N THR A 149 0.16 -4.69 8.63
CA THR A 149 0.88 -5.97 8.74
C THR A 149 0.13 -7.00 7.92
N HIS A 150 0.73 -7.52 6.85
CA HIS A 150 0.05 -8.40 5.92
C HIS A 150 1.00 -9.43 5.29
N GLY A 151 0.41 -10.46 4.66
CA GLY A 151 1.13 -11.49 3.94
C GLY A 151 0.58 -11.70 2.53
N ASP A 152 1.47 -12.06 1.60
CA ASP A 152 1.17 -12.41 0.22
C ASP A 152 2.01 -13.59 -0.27
N GLY A 153 1.44 -14.41 -1.15
CA GLY A 153 2.16 -15.54 -1.75
C GLY A 153 1.23 -16.53 -2.42
N ALA A 154 1.66 -17.09 -3.56
CA ALA A 154 0.93 -18.10 -4.33
C ALA A 154 -0.55 -17.75 -4.61
N GLY A 155 -0.85 -16.47 -4.90
CA GLY A 155 -2.21 -15.98 -5.15
C GLY A 155 -3.08 -15.85 -3.89
N ARG A 156 -2.48 -15.91 -2.70
CA ARG A 156 -3.13 -15.69 -1.40
C ARG A 156 -2.66 -14.37 -0.81
N SER A 157 -3.55 -13.67 -0.12
CA SER A 157 -3.21 -12.51 0.70
C SER A 157 -3.97 -12.56 2.02
N ILE A 158 -3.37 -11.99 3.08
CA ILE A 158 -3.97 -11.87 4.40
C ILE A 158 -3.53 -10.55 5.04
N SER A 159 -4.43 -9.88 5.73
CA SER A 159 -4.10 -8.76 6.60
C SER A 159 -4.16 -9.26 8.04
N TYR A 160 -3.10 -9.02 8.80
CA TYR A 160 -3.01 -9.40 10.22
C TYR A 160 -3.47 -8.25 11.10
N GLU A 161 -2.89 -7.07 10.89
CA GLU A 161 -3.13 -5.90 11.72
C GLU A 161 -2.97 -4.61 10.91
N LYS A 162 -3.68 -3.55 11.34
CA LYS A 162 -3.58 -2.20 10.79
C LYS A 162 -3.68 -1.17 11.88
N GLY A 163 -2.92 -0.09 11.74
CA GLY A 163 -2.98 1.04 12.65
C GLY A 163 -2.81 2.37 11.93
N ARG A 164 -3.33 3.42 12.57
CA ARG A 164 -3.23 4.80 12.08
C ARG A 164 -2.68 5.71 13.15
N GLY A 165 -1.72 6.56 12.76
CA GLY A 165 -1.12 7.50 13.69
C GLY A 165 -0.38 6.81 14.84
N VAL A 166 0.32 5.71 14.55
CA VAL A 166 1.01 4.88 15.55
C VAL A 166 2.49 5.21 15.57
N ALA A 167 3.06 5.33 16.77
CA ALA A 167 4.48 5.65 16.96
C ALA A 167 5.36 4.41 17.15
N SER A 168 4.81 3.29 17.56
CA SER A 168 5.52 2.03 17.74
C SER A 168 4.56 0.87 17.84
N ASP A 169 5.04 -0.34 17.53
CA ASP A 169 4.32 -1.58 17.73
C ASP A 169 5.31 -2.73 17.87
N ASP A 170 4.95 -3.78 18.59
CA ASP A 170 5.75 -4.97 18.81
C ASP A 170 4.86 -6.20 18.99
N GLY A 171 5.40 -7.36 18.64
CA GLY A 171 4.63 -8.58 18.74
C GLY A 171 5.27 -9.78 18.05
N GLU A 172 4.40 -10.74 17.73
CA GLU A 172 4.72 -11.96 17.00
C GLU A 172 3.91 -12.02 15.70
N LEU A 173 4.60 -12.17 14.58
CA LEU A 173 4.01 -12.40 13.26
C LEU A 173 4.09 -13.90 12.94
N ILE A 174 2.92 -14.56 12.86
CA ILE A 174 2.81 -15.98 12.50
C ILE A 174 2.37 -16.08 11.04
N ALA A 175 3.16 -16.73 10.21
CA ALA A 175 2.86 -16.89 8.79
C ALA A 175 1.66 -17.82 8.56
N ALA A 176 0.56 -17.28 8.04
CA ALA A 176 -0.66 -18.04 7.74
C ALA A 176 -0.51 -18.99 6.53
N PHE A 177 0.54 -18.82 5.74
CA PHE A 177 0.91 -19.65 4.59
C PHE A 177 2.36 -19.40 4.20
N THR A 178 2.95 -20.27 3.40
CA THR A 178 4.29 -20.03 2.85
C THR A 178 4.25 -18.88 1.85
N GLY A 179 5.01 -17.82 2.13
CA GLY A 179 4.99 -16.59 1.32
C GLY A 179 5.84 -15.47 1.90
N ASN A 180 5.51 -14.24 1.54
CA ASN A 180 6.13 -13.05 2.04
C ASN A 180 5.17 -12.40 3.07
N HIS A 181 5.63 -12.17 4.27
CA HIS A 181 4.86 -11.59 5.36
C HIS A 181 5.61 -10.42 5.93
N GLY A 182 4.92 -9.34 6.32
CA GLY A 182 5.61 -8.17 6.83
C GLY A 182 4.73 -6.94 6.94
N TRP A 183 5.36 -5.79 6.84
CA TRP A 183 4.75 -4.51 7.18
C TRP A 183 4.87 -3.54 6.03
N PHE A 184 3.80 -2.80 5.81
CA PHE A 184 3.78 -1.56 5.05
C PHE A 184 3.61 -0.40 6.01
N TRP A 185 4.42 0.66 5.85
CA TRP A 185 4.26 1.92 6.58
C TRP A 185 4.06 3.07 5.63
N ARG A 186 3.27 4.04 6.07
CA ARG A 186 3.05 5.29 5.33
C ARG A 186 3.09 6.50 6.25
N ASN A 187 3.91 7.49 5.89
CA ASN A 187 3.92 8.78 6.54
C ASN A 187 2.76 9.63 6.01
N ARG A 188 1.77 9.89 6.86
CA ARG A 188 0.65 10.80 6.57
C ARG A 188 0.82 12.18 7.23
N GLY A 189 1.94 12.40 7.93
CA GLY A 189 2.32 13.68 8.54
C GLY A 189 2.88 14.68 7.54
N GLN A 190 3.29 15.83 8.06
CA GLN A 190 3.85 16.95 7.28
C GLN A 190 5.39 17.03 7.37
N ALA A 191 6.01 16.23 8.23
CA ALA A 191 7.46 16.18 8.43
C ALA A 191 8.00 14.78 8.12
N ASP A 192 9.30 14.69 7.89
CA ASP A 192 9.99 13.41 7.73
C ASP A 192 9.93 12.60 9.01
N VAL A 193 9.74 11.30 8.90
CA VAL A 193 9.78 10.36 10.01
C VAL A 193 10.77 9.24 9.73
N THR A 194 11.45 8.76 10.75
CA THR A 194 12.36 7.62 10.64
C THR A 194 11.77 6.42 11.38
N VAL A 195 11.58 5.33 10.66
CA VAL A 195 11.12 4.05 11.22
C VAL A 195 12.32 3.15 11.44
N VAL A 196 12.40 2.55 12.63
CA VAL A 196 13.40 1.53 12.98
C VAL A 196 12.64 0.23 13.25
N LEU A 197 12.90 -0.78 12.44
CA LEU A 197 12.33 -2.13 12.57
C LEU A 197 13.41 -3.09 13.08
N LYS A 198 13.09 -3.88 14.09
CA LYS A 198 13.87 -5.02 14.58
C LYS A 198 13.07 -6.28 14.40
N THR A 199 13.71 -7.35 13.92
CA THR A 199 13.08 -8.64 13.70
C THR A 199 13.97 -9.77 14.21
N GLY A 200 13.34 -10.87 14.65
CA GLY A 200 13.98 -12.09 15.09
C GLY A 200 13.10 -13.30 14.83
N GLY A 201 13.59 -14.51 15.11
CA GLY A 201 12.82 -15.75 14.94
C GLY A 201 12.98 -16.40 13.56
N ASP A 202 11.91 -17.06 13.09
CA ASP A 202 11.97 -17.98 11.97
C ASP A 202 11.55 -17.29 10.66
N TYR A 203 12.52 -16.97 9.83
CA TYR A 203 12.35 -16.51 8.43
C TYR A 203 13.66 -16.71 7.67
N SER A 204 13.59 -16.85 6.34
CA SER A 204 14.78 -17.12 5.52
C SER A 204 15.44 -15.85 4.97
N ASP A 205 14.67 -14.79 4.75
CA ASP A 205 15.14 -13.56 4.12
C ASP A 205 14.32 -12.36 4.59
N MET A 206 14.94 -11.18 4.66
CA MET A 206 14.29 -9.89 4.91
C MET A 206 14.65 -8.91 3.81
N LYS A 207 13.66 -8.34 3.14
CA LYS A 207 13.88 -7.40 2.05
C LYS A 207 12.94 -6.20 2.11
N ARG A 208 13.44 -5.05 1.66
CA ARG A 208 12.63 -3.88 1.37
C ARG A 208 12.05 -3.98 -0.04
N VAL A 209 10.74 -3.81 -0.15
CA VAL A 209 10.01 -3.74 -1.42
C VAL A 209 9.72 -2.27 -1.70
N LYS A 210 10.04 -1.83 -2.90
CA LYS A 210 9.82 -0.43 -3.33
C LYS A 210 8.38 -0.23 -3.76
#